data_d687b40e4b9d5856ee6c4520ace15e3d
#
_entry.id   d687b40e4b9d5856ee6c4520ace15e3d
#
_cell.length_a   1.000
_cell.length_b   1.000
_cell.length_c   1.000
_cell.angle_alpha   90.00
_cell.angle_beta   90.00
_cell.angle_gamma   90.00
#
_symmetry.space_group_name_H-M   'P 1'
#
loop_
_entity.id
_entity.type
_entity.pdbx_description
1 polymer ?
#
loop_
_entity_poly.entity_id
_entity_poly.type
_entity_poly.pdbx_seq_one_letter_code
_entity_poly.pdbx_strand_id
1 'polypeptide(L)'
;MKKISIFAALLSLLVFAACDSGNIYPKEISFEQDGLVAKLTGEISGFDQWPEEYDLVLAAFGKDSPYSIVQKHVSPGSPLVLDNISPQASTIELAIVDRLRERIVTLDKVEVTDAMRKNERDTLRLEVNKVDAGMFSTLKRVVFVEKGECSRCHGHPDKAAGGMSLLPEHAYAALVNHTATVDPTQTRVVPGDADHSFLVRVLTPGNGGLTHYADHPNILNNEQDLKYFKLLKDWINHGAKE
;
A
#
# COMPACT_ATOMS: atom_id res chain seq x y z
N MET A 1 -49.73 -48.73 -48.89
CA MET A 1 -49.57 -48.41 -47.48
C MET A 1 -48.30 -48.97 -46.80
N LYS A 2 -47.71 -50.09 -47.25
CA LYS A 2 -46.47 -50.66 -46.66
C LYS A 2 -45.18 -49.89 -46.92
N LYS A 3 -45.09 -49.07 -47.98
CA LYS A 3 -43.90 -48.31 -48.29
C LYS A 3 -43.67 -47.03 -47.45
N ILE A 4 -44.75 -46.45 -46.93
CA ILE A 4 -44.69 -45.24 -46.08
C ILE A 4 -44.22 -45.61 -44.68
N SER A 5 -44.57 -46.81 -44.19
CA SER A 5 -44.14 -47.27 -42.83
C SER A 5 -42.64 -47.56 -42.76
N ILE A 6 -42.02 -48.01 -43.87
CA ILE A 6 -40.56 -48.29 -43.91
C ILE A 6 -39.75 -46.98 -43.95
N PHE A 7 -40.26 -45.92 -44.62
CA PHE A 7 -39.61 -44.63 -44.65
C PHE A 7 -39.68 -43.89 -43.29
N ALA A 8 -40.77 -44.03 -42.56
CA ALA A 8 -40.94 -43.47 -41.23
C ALA A 8 -40.04 -44.20 -40.21
N ALA A 9 -39.85 -45.53 -40.34
CA ALA A 9 -38.97 -46.29 -39.49
C ALA A 9 -37.46 -46.02 -39.78
N LEU A 10 -37.07 -45.73 -41.01
CA LEU A 10 -35.71 -45.35 -41.36
C LEU A 10 -35.40 -43.92 -40.88
N LEU A 11 -36.37 -42.99 -40.91
CA LEU A 11 -36.20 -41.61 -40.46
C LEU A 11 -36.08 -41.51 -38.93
N SER A 12 -36.76 -42.40 -38.23
CA SER A 12 -36.63 -42.47 -36.74
C SER A 12 -35.28 -43.03 -36.25
N LEU A 13 -34.66 -43.90 -37.05
CA LEU A 13 -33.32 -44.42 -36.74
C LEU A 13 -32.21 -43.39 -36.93
N LEU A 14 -32.39 -42.41 -37.82
CA LEU A 14 -31.39 -41.33 -38.04
C LEU A 14 -31.37 -40.26 -36.94
N VAL A 15 -32.44 -40.13 -36.19
CA VAL A 15 -32.52 -39.13 -35.07
C VAL A 15 -31.73 -39.60 -33.84
N PHE A 16 -31.54 -40.90 -33.66
CA PHE A 16 -30.81 -41.43 -32.52
C PHE A 16 -29.26 -41.48 -32.71
N ALA A 17 -28.79 -41.28 -33.95
CA ALA A 17 -27.37 -41.25 -34.27
C ALA A 17 -26.72 -39.84 -34.12
N ALA A 18 -27.53 -38.82 -33.80
CA ALA A 18 -27.06 -37.43 -33.70
C ALA A 18 -26.72 -36.99 -32.26
N CYS A 19 -26.80 -37.88 -31.29
CA CYS A 19 -26.16 -37.61 -29.99
C CYS A 19 -24.69 -38.01 -30.11
N ASP A 20 -23.89 -37.12 -30.63
CA ASP A 20 -22.47 -37.16 -30.39
C ASP A 20 -22.28 -36.99 -28.87
N SER A 21 -22.00 -38.09 -28.19
CA SER A 21 -21.44 -38.07 -26.87
C SER A 21 -20.02 -37.54 -27.00
N GLY A 22 -19.87 -36.29 -27.35
CA GLY A 22 -18.61 -35.58 -27.28
C GLY A 22 -18.06 -35.82 -25.89
N ASN A 23 -17.03 -36.63 -25.80
CA ASN A 23 -16.26 -36.73 -24.59
C ASN A 23 -15.76 -35.32 -24.27
N ILE A 24 -16.51 -34.62 -23.44
CA ILE A 24 -16.00 -33.46 -22.75
C ILE A 24 -14.98 -34.03 -21.75
N TYR A 25 -13.81 -34.37 -22.30
CA TYR A 25 -12.67 -34.47 -21.42
C TYR A 25 -12.51 -33.09 -20.83
N PRO A 26 -12.68 -32.92 -19.49
CA PRO A 26 -12.20 -31.72 -18.89
C PRO A 26 -10.74 -31.66 -19.33
N LYS A 27 -10.36 -30.70 -20.18
CA LYS A 27 -8.97 -30.33 -20.27
C LYS A 27 -8.56 -30.12 -18.84
N GLU A 28 -7.71 -31.00 -18.31
CA GLU A 28 -6.98 -30.64 -17.10
C GLU A 28 -6.29 -29.34 -17.45
N ILE A 29 -6.87 -28.27 -16.98
CA ILE A 29 -6.20 -26.97 -16.99
C ILE A 29 -5.12 -27.17 -15.94
N SER A 30 -3.98 -27.73 -16.36
CA SER A 30 -2.77 -27.60 -15.58
C SER A 30 -2.47 -26.11 -15.57
N PHE A 31 -2.75 -25.47 -14.46
CA PHE A 31 -2.18 -24.16 -14.17
C PHE A 31 -0.69 -24.45 -13.94
N GLU A 32 0.09 -24.38 -15.01
CA GLU A 32 1.53 -24.23 -14.85
C GLU A 32 1.66 -22.89 -14.10
N GLN A 33 2.21 -22.94 -12.91
CA GLN A 33 2.61 -21.75 -12.18
C GLN A 33 3.80 -21.15 -12.93
N ASP A 34 3.49 -20.41 -14.00
CA ASP A 34 4.46 -19.63 -14.73
C ASP A 34 4.67 -18.33 -13.98
N GLY A 35 5.81 -18.20 -13.34
CA GLY A 35 6.21 -16.98 -12.68
C GLY A 35 6.92 -17.19 -11.35
N LEU A 36 7.54 -16.12 -10.89
CA LEU A 36 8.21 -16.10 -9.60
C LEU A 36 7.20 -16.18 -8.46
N VAL A 37 7.65 -16.75 -7.36
CA VAL A 37 6.91 -16.79 -6.09
C VAL A 37 7.68 -15.98 -5.05
N ALA A 38 6.99 -15.17 -4.26
CA ALA A 38 7.58 -14.45 -3.13
C ALA A 38 6.90 -14.85 -1.83
N LYS A 39 7.68 -14.96 -0.77
CA LYS A 39 7.19 -15.26 0.58
C LYS A 39 7.63 -14.17 1.53
N LEU A 40 6.65 -13.58 2.20
CA LEU A 40 6.86 -12.65 3.31
C LEU A 40 6.81 -13.42 4.62
N THR A 41 7.82 -13.19 5.47
CA THR A 41 7.90 -13.72 6.83
C THR A 41 8.34 -12.64 7.80
N GLY A 42 7.95 -12.77 9.06
CA GLY A 42 8.30 -11.86 10.14
C GLY A 42 7.10 -11.34 10.89
N GLU A 43 7.34 -10.40 11.81
CA GLU A 43 6.32 -9.78 12.64
C GLU A 43 5.90 -8.44 12.05
N ILE A 44 4.61 -8.29 11.75
CA ILE A 44 4.02 -7.04 11.26
C ILE A 44 2.90 -6.65 12.21
N SER A 45 2.88 -5.40 12.64
CA SER A 45 1.86 -4.82 13.50
C SER A 45 1.25 -3.56 12.87
N GLY A 46 0.13 -3.06 13.41
CA GLY A 46 -0.50 -1.80 12.99
C GLY A 46 -1.23 -1.85 11.64
N PHE A 47 -1.44 -3.02 11.06
CA PHE A 47 -2.12 -3.17 9.77
C PHE A 47 -3.62 -2.85 9.83
N ASP A 48 -4.24 -2.86 11.00
CA ASP A 48 -5.65 -2.54 11.25
C ASP A 48 -5.91 -1.04 11.52
N GLN A 49 -4.87 -0.22 11.48
CA GLN A 49 -4.97 1.22 11.77
C GLN A 49 -5.23 2.07 10.52
N TRP A 50 -5.28 1.45 9.36
CA TRP A 50 -5.46 2.15 8.08
C TRP A 50 -6.94 2.33 7.75
N PRO A 51 -7.34 3.52 7.25
CA PRO A 51 -8.67 3.71 6.70
C PRO A 51 -8.84 2.93 5.38
N GLU A 52 -10.10 2.72 4.97
CA GLU A 52 -10.46 1.89 3.82
C GLU A 52 -9.85 2.35 2.48
N GLU A 53 -9.36 3.57 2.40
CA GLU A 53 -8.67 4.11 1.22
C GLU A 53 -7.29 3.52 0.99
N TYR A 54 -6.75 2.83 1.99
CA TYR A 54 -5.40 2.27 1.98
C TYR A 54 -5.40 0.79 2.29
N ASP A 55 -4.42 0.09 1.74
CA ASP A 55 -4.23 -1.33 1.99
C ASP A 55 -2.75 -1.66 2.24
N LEU A 56 -2.47 -2.50 3.21
CA LEU A 56 -1.14 -3.07 3.43
C LEU A 56 -1.02 -4.36 2.63
N VAL A 57 -0.09 -4.39 1.71
CA VAL A 57 0.06 -5.48 0.74
C VAL A 57 1.49 -5.98 0.63
N LEU A 58 1.62 -7.27 0.29
CA LEU A 58 2.79 -7.79 -0.40
C LEU A 58 2.51 -7.66 -1.90
N ALA A 59 3.33 -6.89 -2.60
CA ALA A 59 3.06 -6.56 -4.00
C ALA A 59 4.33 -6.59 -4.86
N ALA A 60 4.15 -6.87 -6.15
CA ALA A 60 5.18 -6.75 -7.16
C ALA A 60 4.99 -5.47 -7.96
N PHE A 61 6.06 -4.71 -8.15
CA PHE A 61 6.05 -3.49 -8.94
C PHE A 61 7.02 -3.59 -10.12
N GLY A 62 6.64 -2.97 -11.24
CA GLY A 62 7.50 -2.79 -12.41
C GLY A 62 8.51 -1.67 -12.20
N LYS A 63 9.53 -1.65 -13.06
CA LYS A 63 10.47 -0.55 -13.12
C LYS A 63 9.71 0.72 -13.52
N ASP A 64 9.93 1.80 -12.80
CA ASP A 64 9.35 3.12 -13.07
C ASP A 64 7.80 3.19 -13.01
N SER A 65 7.13 2.15 -12.48
CA SER A 65 5.68 2.16 -12.27
C SER A 65 5.33 2.32 -10.78
N PRO A 66 4.47 3.28 -10.42
CA PRO A 66 3.95 3.36 -9.06
C PRO A 66 2.86 2.33 -8.77
N TYR A 67 2.30 1.69 -9.80
CA TYR A 67 1.18 0.75 -9.65
C TYR A 67 1.65 -0.69 -9.55
N SER A 68 1.03 -1.44 -8.63
CA SER A 68 1.36 -2.87 -8.46
C SER A 68 0.86 -3.70 -9.65
N ILE A 69 1.70 -4.63 -10.10
CA ILE A 69 1.37 -5.62 -11.13
C ILE A 69 0.46 -6.70 -10.54
N VAL A 70 0.89 -7.24 -9.40
CA VAL A 70 0.15 -8.23 -8.61
C VAL A 70 0.33 -7.89 -7.14
N GLN A 71 -0.71 -8.10 -6.33
CA GLN A 71 -0.65 -7.83 -4.89
C GLN A 71 -1.53 -8.80 -4.11
N LYS A 72 -1.20 -8.96 -2.83
CA LYS A 72 -1.97 -9.73 -1.86
C LYS A 72 -2.02 -8.99 -0.55
N HIS A 73 -3.23 -8.87 0.01
CA HIS A 73 -3.45 -8.22 1.30
C HIS A 73 -2.70 -8.94 2.43
N VAL A 74 -2.09 -8.18 3.32
CA VAL A 74 -1.41 -8.70 4.51
C VAL A 74 -2.44 -8.95 5.60
N SER A 75 -2.51 -10.20 6.05
CA SER A 75 -3.39 -10.63 7.13
C SER A 75 -2.59 -11.18 8.30
N PRO A 76 -3.09 -11.08 9.54
CA PRO A 76 -2.40 -11.61 10.70
C PRO A 76 -2.16 -13.12 10.63
N GLY A 77 -1.03 -13.56 11.14
CA GLY A 77 -0.83 -14.91 11.65
C GLY A 77 -0.37 -15.98 10.67
N SER A 78 -0.11 -15.65 9.39
CA SER A 78 0.40 -16.65 8.43
C SER A 78 1.46 -16.08 7.51
N PRO A 79 2.45 -16.85 7.11
CA PRO A 79 3.36 -16.46 6.04
C PRO A 79 2.55 -16.14 4.80
N LEU A 80 2.76 -14.95 4.26
CA LEU A 80 2.08 -14.51 3.06
C LEU A 80 2.88 -14.95 1.83
N VAL A 81 2.22 -15.64 0.90
CA VAL A 81 2.82 -16.05 -0.37
C VAL A 81 2.14 -15.30 -1.50
N LEU A 82 2.93 -14.61 -2.30
CA LEU A 82 2.54 -13.97 -3.56
C LEU A 82 3.05 -14.83 -4.70
N ASP A 83 2.15 -15.33 -5.51
CA ASP A 83 2.42 -16.17 -6.67
C ASP A 83 2.12 -15.43 -7.99
N ASN A 84 2.42 -16.07 -9.12
CA ASN A 84 2.19 -15.51 -10.46
C ASN A 84 2.84 -14.13 -10.67
N ILE A 85 4.03 -13.94 -10.12
CA ILE A 85 4.76 -12.69 -10.27
C ILE A 85 5.29 -12.58 -11.69
N SER A 86 4.82 -11.56 -12.41
CA SER A 86 5.20 -11.29 -13.79
C SER A 86 6.72 -11.13 -13.95
N PRO A 87 7.31 -11.60 -15.06
CA PRO A 87 8.70 -11.32 -15.40
C PRO A 87 9.04 -9.82 -15.50
N GLN A 88 8.05 -8.96 -15.63
CA GLN A 88 8.22 -7.50 -15.67
C GLN A 88 8.38 -6.88 -14.27
N ALA A 89 8.17 -7.65 -13.20
CA ALA A 89 8.38 -7.15 -11.85
C ALA A 89 9.85 -6.83 -11.61
N SER A 90 10.15 -5.68 -11.07
CA SER A 90 11.49 -5.25 -10.68
C SER A 90 11.72 -5.32 -9.17
N THR A 91 10.65 -5.15 -8.38
CA THR A 91 10.68 -5.24 -6.93
C THR A 91 9.51 -6.03 -6.39
N ILE A 92 9.74 -6.68 -5.26
CA ILE A 92 8.69 -7.23 -4.38
C ILE A 92 8.73 -6.41 -3.11
N GLU A 93 7.61 -5.85 -2.71
CA GLU A 93 7.54 -4.88 -1.62
C GLU A 93 6.45 -5.22 -0.62
N LEU A 94 6.75 -5.02 0.65
CA LEU A 94 5.75 -4.78 1.68
C LEU A 94 5.41 -3.29 1.61
N ALA A 95 4.20 -2.96 1.20
CA ALA A 95 3.86 -1.59 0.87
C ALA A 95 2.44 -1.21 1.31
N ILE A 96 2.23 0.09 1.53
CA ILE A 96 0.91 0.70 1.59
C ILE A 96 0.56 1.17 0.19
N VAL A 97 -0.59 0.76 -0.28
CA VAL A 97 -1.17 1.18 -1.56
C VAL A 97 -2.53 1.83 -1.35
N ASP A 98 -2.95 2.62 -2.32
CA ASP A 98 -4.31 3.16 -2.37
C ASP A 98 -5.29 2.20 -3.10
N ARG A 99 -6.55 2.61 -3.24
CA ARG A 99 -7.60 1.86 -3.96
C ARG A 99 -7.30 1.65 -5.44
N LEU A 100 -6.45 2.49 -6.04
CA LEU A 100 -6.01 2.36 -7.43
C LEU A 100 -4.76 1.49 -7.55
N ARG A 101 -4.30 0.92 -6.42
CA ARG A 101 -3.09 0.09 -6.33
C ARG A 101 -1.81 0.91 -6.55
N GLU A 102 -1.88 2.23 -6.37
CA GLU A 102 -0.71 3.09 -6.39
C GLU A 102 0.08 2.94 -5.09
N ARG A 103 1.39 2.77 -5.21
CA ARG A 103 2.31 2.73 -4.08
C ARG A 103 2.38 4.08 -3.38
N ILE A 104 1.90 4.12 -2.14
CA ILE A 104 2.00 5.30 -1.27
C ILE A 104 3.30 5.27 -0.49
N VAL A 105 3.56 4.15 0.20
CA VAL A 105 4.77 3.96 1.01
C VAL A 105 5.31 2.54 0.84
N THR A 106 6.62 2.41 0.63
CA THR A 106 7.34 1.15 0.76
C THR A 106 7.82 0.99 2.20
N LEU A 107 7.43 -0.10 2.86
CA LEU A 107 7.90 -0.44 4.20
C LEU A 107 9.18 -1.26 4.17
N ASP A 108 9.22 -2.23 3.26
CA ASP A 108 10.39 -3.07 2.99
C ASP A 108 10.35 -3.59 1.56
N LYS A 109 11.49 -3.98 0.97
CA LYS A 109 11.54 -4.46 -0.40
C LYS A 109 12.71 -5.40 -0.68
N VAL A 110 12.53 -6.22 -1.71
CA VAL A 110 13.59 -6.99 -2.36
C VAL A 110 13.60 -6.71 -3.86
N GLU A 111 14.78 -6.49 -4.42
CA GLU A 111 14.95 -6.30 -5.86
C GLU A 111 14.91 -7.66 -6.58
N VAL A 112 14.21 -7.72 -7.71
CA VAL A 112 14.13 -8.93 -8.54
C VAL A 112 15.25 -8.91 -9.58
N THR A 113 16.28 -9.71 -9.33
CA THR A 113 17.45 -9.79 -10.21
C THR A 113 17.26 -10.77 -11.36
N ASP A 114 18.08 -10.66 -12.42
CA ASP A 114 18.05 -11.60 -13.55
C ASP A 114 18.44 -13.04 -13.13
N ALA A 115 19.25 -13.20 -12.09
CA ALA A 115 19.59 -14.50 -11.54
C ALA A 115 18.37 -15.19 -10.91
N MET A 116 17.54 -14.43 -10.20
CA MET A 116 16.29 -14.90 -9.60
C MET A 116 15.27 -15.30 -10.68
N ARG A 117 15.22 -14.55 -11.79
CA ARG A 117 14.31 -14.84 -12.92
C ARG A 117 14.65 -16.13 -13.65
N LYS A 118 15.93 -16.50 -13.69
CA LYS A 118 16.39 -17.75 -14.35
C LYS A 118 16.03 -18.99 -13.55
N ASN A 119 15.75 -18.84 -12.29
CA ASN A 119 15.40 -19.92 -11.39
C ASN A 119 13.95 -19.78 -10.92
N GLU A 120 13.00 -19.92 -11.83
CA GLU A 120 11.55 -19.73 -11.61
C GLU A 120 10.97 -20.62 -10.50
N ARG A 121 11.72 -21.65 -10.07
CA ARG A 121 11.34 -22.53 -8.96
C ARG A 121 11.75 -22.01 -7.58
N ASP A 122 12.59 -20.98 -7.53
CA ASP A 122 13.02 -20.41 -6.26
C ASP A 122 12.00 -19.40 -5.74
N THR A 123 11.73 -19.51 -4.46
CA THR A 123 10.89 -18.54 -3.75
C THR A 123 11.74 -17.36 -3.29
N LEU A 124 11.42 -16.16 -3.74
CA LEU A 124 11.98 -14.92 -3.21
C LEU A 124 11.53 -14.75 -1.76
N ARG A 125 12.46 -14.43 -0.87
CA ARG A 125 12.15 -14.25 0.54
C ARG A 125 12.27 -12.79 0.90
N LEU A 126 11.18 -12.22 1.40
CA LEU A 126 11.17 -10.93 2.09
C LEU A 126 11.02 -11.23 3.59
N GLU A 127 12.12 -11.12 4.32
CA GLU A 127 12.18 -11.41 5.74
C GLU A 127 12.24 -10.09 6.52
N VAL A 128 11.13 -9.72 7.13
CA VAL A 128 11.07 -8.55 8.01
C VAL A 128 11.20 -9.01 9.45
N ASN A 129 12.13 -8.42 10.21
CA ASN A 129 12.30 -8.78 11.62
C ASN A 129 11.08 -8.36 12.44
N LYS A 130 10.83 -7.05 12.44
CA LYS A 130 9.67 -6.44 13.06
C LYS A 130 9.35 -5.13 12.34
N VAL A 131 8.16 -5.02 11.78
CA VAL A 131 7.69 -3.82 11.10
C VAL A 131 6.43 -3.32 11.79
N ASP A 132 6.49 -2.09 12.26
CA ASP A 132 5.30 -1.34 12.65
C ASP A 132 4.76 -0.62 11.41
N ALA A 133 3.69 -1.19 10.86
CA ALA A 133 2.99 -0.68 9.70
C ALA A 133 1.83 0.24 10.09
N GLY A 134 1.72 0.67 11.35
CA GLY A 134 0.70 1.61 11.79
C GLY A 134 0.76 2.92 11.02
N MET A 135 -0.39 3.56 10.83
CA MET A 135 -0.48 4.77 10.00
C MET A 135 0.37 5.91 10.55
N PHE A 136 0.30 6.16 11.87
CA PHE A 136 1.11 7.21 12.49
C PHE A 136 2.61 6.86 12.50
N SER A 137 2.96 5.60 12.75
CA SER A 137 4.36 5.13 12.68
C SER A 137 4.95 5.28 11.29
N THR A 138 4.15 4.99 10.28
CA THR A 138 4.54 5.20 8.87
C THR A 138 4.70 6.70 8.58
N LEU A 139 3.77 7.55 9.01
CA LEU A 139 3.87 9.00 8.84
C LEU A 139 5.11 9.59 9.53
N LYS A 140 5.40 9.19 10.78
CA LYS A 140 6.63 9.59 11.48
C LYS A 140 7.86 9.33 10.62
N ARG A 141 7.94 8.13 10.06
CA ARG A 141 9.08 7.72 9.23
C ARG A 141 9.16 8.55 7.94
N VAL A 142 8.08 8.57 7.14
CA VAL A 142 8.16 9.17 5.79
C VAL A 142 8.12 10.70 5.81
N VAL A 143 7.34 11.31 6.71
CA VAL A 143 7.18 12.76 6.76
C VAL A 143 8.21 13.40 7.68
N PHE A 144 8.33 12.93 8.93
CA PHE A 144 9.14 13.65 9.93
C PHE A 144 10.61 13.27 9.89
N VAL A 145 10.96 12.04 9.44
CA VAL A 145 12.35 11.59 9.39
C VAL A 145 12.90 11.69 7.97
N GLU A 146 12.33 10.97 7.00
CA GLU A 146 12.93 10.82 5.67
C GLU A 146 12.81 12.10 4.82
N LYS A 147 11.65 12.77 4.83
CA LYS A 147 11.39 13.95 3.98
C LYS A 147 11.66 15.27 4.70
N GLY A 148 11.09 15.42 5.88
CA GLY A 148 11.14 16.69 6.59
C GLY A 148 12.40 16.90 7.41
N GLU A 149 13.14 15.83 7.75
CA GLU A 149 14.25 15.88 8.71
C GLU A 149 13.89 16.71 9.94
N CYS A 150 12.62 16.64 10.38
CA CYS A 150 12.04 17.56 11.36
C CYS A 150 12.78 17.56 12.70
N SER A 151 13.39 16.45 13.04
CA SER A 151 14.20 16.31 14.27
C SER A 151 15.46 17.19 14.28
N ARG A 152 15.91 17.75 13.16
CA ARG A 152 17.03 18.72 13.14
C ARG A 152 16.73 19.96 13.98
N CYS A 153 15.47 20.42 13.92
CA CYS A 153 14.99 21.58 14.70
C CYS A 153 14.10 21.17 15.87
N HIS A 154 13.35 20.08 15.71
CA HIS A 154 12.38 19.59 16.68
C HIS A 154 12.83 18.31 17.40
N GLY A 155 14.12 18.02 17.44
CA GLY A 155 14.64 16.77 18.02
C GLY A 155 15.11 16.86 19.47
N HIS A 156 15.15 18.06 20.07
CA HIS A 156 15.57 18.18 21.47
C HIS A 156 14.35 18.20 22.38
N PRO A 157 14.26 17.33 23.40
CA PRO A 157 13.09 17.27 24.28
C PRO A 157 12.79 18.63 24.97
N ASP A 158 13.83 19.30 25.47
CA ASP A 158 13.66 20.51 26.28
C ASP A 158 13.88 21.83 25.52
N LYS A 159 14.44 21.77 24.30
CA LYS A 159 14.82 22.95 23.51
C LYS A 159 14.36 22.87 22.07
N ALA A 160 13.39 22.01 21.77
CA ALA A 160 12.84 21.89 20.43
C ALA A 160 12.23 23.21 19.95
N ALA A 161 12.43 23.52 18.66
CA ALA A 161 11.81 24.65 18.04
C ALA A 161 10.27 24.61 18.25
N GLY A 162 9.67 25.77 18.54
CA GLY A 162 8.24 25.85 18.85
C GLY A 162 7.79 25.06 20.09
N GLY A 163 8.71 24.66 20.99
CA GLY A 163 8.40 23.83 22.15
C GLY A 163 7.80 22.46 21.76
N MET A 164 8.19 21.90 20.64
CA MET A 164 7.59 20.69 20.07
C MET A 164 8.69 19.68 19.70
N SER A 165 8.80 18.59 20.44
CA SER A 165 9.68 17.48 20.09
C SER A 165 9.00 16.50 19.14
N LEU A 166 9.62 16.28 17.98
CA LEU A 166 9.17 15.30 16.97
C LEU A 166 10.04 14.05 16.96
N LEU A 167 10.77 13.78 18.05
CA LEU A 167 11.34 12.46 18.28
C LEU A 167 10.24 11.41 18.32
N PRO A 168 10.48 10.18 17.84
CA PRO A 168 9.44 9.16 17.67
C PRO A 168 8.56 8.93 18.91
N GLU A 169 9.16 8.97 20.10
CA GLU A 169 8.49 8.75 21.37
C GLU A 169 7.69 9.96 21.90
N HIS A 170 7.93 11.15 21.35
CA HIS A 170 7.29 12.40 21.80
C HIS A 170 6.32 12.99 20.77
N ALA A 171 6.46 12.59 19.51
CA ALA A 171 5.78 13.25 18.38
C ALA A 171 4.26 13.27 18.53
N TYR A 172 3.65 12.16 18.95
CA TYR A 172 2.20 12.08 19.11
C TYR A 172 1.69 13.09 20.15
N ALA A 173 2.22 13.02 21.35
CA ALA A 173 1.83 13.91 22.45
C ALA A 173 2.15 15.37 22.14
N ALA A 174 3.21 15.66 21.39
CA ALA A 174 3.57 17.01 20.98
C ALA A 174 2.65 17.59 19.89
N LEU A 175 1.95 16.77 19.15
CA LEU A 175 1.11 17.19 18.02
C LEU A 175 -0.38 17.19 18.34
N VAL A 176 -0.91 16.06 18.81
CA VAL A 176 -2.36 15.85 18.90
C VAL A 176 -2.96 16.61 20.08
N ASN A 177 -4.00 17.41 19.78
CA ASN A 177 -4.67 18.28 20.75
C ASN A 177 -3.76 19.26 21.49
N HIS A 178 -2.58 19.56 20.96
CA HIS A 178 -1.61 20.47 21.58
C HIS A 178 -1.68 21.86 20.95
N THR A 179 -1.74 22.88 21.76
CA THR A 179 -1.75 24.28 21.30
C THR A 179 -0.44 24.65 20.62
N ALA A 180 -0.51 25.38 19.52
CA ALA A 180 0.66 25.89 18.82
C ALA A 180 1.31 27.03 19.63
N THR A 181 2.63 26.92 19.86
CA THR A 181 3.35 27.91 20.68
C THR A 181 3.37 29.31 20.03
N VAL A 182 3.40 29.33 18.69
CA VAL A 182 3.53 30.58 17.92
C VAL A 182 2.19 31.26 17.66
N ASP A 183 1.10 30.52 17.75
CA ASP A 183 -0.26 31.02 17.65
C ASP A 183 -1.14 30.24 18.65
N PRO A 184 -1.29 30.74 19.90
CA PRO A 184 -2.05 30.03 20.92
C PRO A 184 -3.54 29.87 20.63
N THR A 185 -4.06 30.49 19.58
CA THR A 185 -5.43 30.29 19.11
C THR A 185 -5.58 29.01 18.23
N GLN A 186 -4.47 28.43 17.82
CA GLN A 186 -4.43 27.28 16.94
C GLN A 186 -4.03 25.98 17.67
N THR A 187 -4.60 24.88 17.26
CA THR A 187 -4.19 23.53 17.69
C THR A 187 -3.32 22.88 16.63
N ARG A 188 -2.23 22.26 17.02
CA ARG A 188 -1.25 21.65 16.09
C ARG A 188 -1.91 20.59 15.23
N VAL A 189 -2.63 19.63 15.83
CA VAL A 189 -3.44 18.62 15.16
C VAL A 189 -4.78 18.52 15.88
N VAL A 190 -5.86 18.76 15.14
CA VAL A 190 -7.25 18.61 15.59
C VAL A 190 -7.75 17.27 15.06
N PRO A 191 -7.91 16.23 15.90
CA PRO A 191 -8.41 14.93 15.42
C PRO A 191 -9.76 15.06 14.71
N GLY A 192 -9.85 14.52 13.50
CA GLY A 192 -11.03 14.60 12.65
C GLY A 192 -11.13 15.86 11.80
N ASP A 193 -10.17 16.80 11.91
CA ASP A 193 -10.24 18.07 11.20
C ASP A 193 -8.85 18.53 10.71
N ALA A 194 -8.47 18.06 9.54
CA ALA A 194 -7.19 18.41 8.95
C ALA A 194 -7.13 19.89 8.53
N ASP A 195 -8.23 20.46 8.08
CA ASP A 195 -8.25 21.84 7.56
C ASP A 195 -8.08 22.88 8.66
N HIS A 196 -8.47 22.59 9.90
CA HIS A 196 -8.21 23.43 11.09
C HIS A 196 -6.98 22.98 11.88
N SER A 197 -6.21 22.03 11.40
CA SER A 197 -4.97 21.61 12.02
C SER A 197 -3.81 22.51 11.59
N PHE A 198 -3.15 23.15 12.57
CA PHE A 198 -2.06 24.10 12.30
C PHE A 198 -0.87 23.43 11.56
N LEU A 199 -0.58 22.17 11.84
CA LEU A 199 0.44 21.39 11.16
C LEU A 199 0.19 21.33 9.63
N VAL A 200 -1.05 21.10 9.22
CA VAL A 200 -1.43 21.07 7.80
C VAL A 200 -1.18 22.43 7.17
N ARG A 201 -1.61 23.51 7.85
CA ARG A 201 -1.40 24.88 7.39
C ARG A 201 0.08 25.21 7.23
N VAL A 202 0.93 24.79 8.16
CA VAL A 202 2.39 25.02 8.11
C VAL A 202 3.03 24.28 6.95
N LEU A 203 2.61 23.04 6.68
CA LEU A 203 3.17 22.19 5.65
C LEU A 203 2.52 22.36 4.27
N THR A 204 1.46 23.20 4.14
CA THR A 204 0.79 23.41 2.86
C THR A 204 1.76 24.02 1.85
N PRO A 205 2.00 23.37 0.70
CA PRO A 205 2.89 23.88 -0.33
C PRO A 205 2.50 25.29 -0.80
N GLY A 206 3.52 26.15 -1.00
CA GLY A 206 3.28 27.50 -1.49
C GLY A 206 2.56 28.44 -0.50
N ASN A 207 2.49 28.09 0.78
CA ASN A 207 1.82 28.89 1.80
C ASN A 207 2.58 30.18 2.10
N GLY A 208 2.37 31.20 1.28
CA GLY A 208 3.04 32.51 1.37
C GLY A 208 2.67 33.37 2.57
N GLY A 209 1.84 32.88 3.51
CA GLY A 209 1.36 33.69 4.63
C GLY A 209 2.10 33.50 5.96
N LEU A 210 2.96 32.51 6.09
CA LEU A 210 3.64 32.20 7.34
C LEU A 210 5.14 32.48 7.24
N THR A 211 5.53 33.75 7.26
CA THR A 211 6.91 34.20 7.06
C THR A 211 7.93 33.63 8.05
N HIS A 212 7.49 33.19 9.24
CA HIS A 212 8.34 32.54 10.24
C HIS A 212 8.62 31.05 9.94
N TYR A 213 8.00 30.50 8.91
CA TYR A 213 8.06 29.07 8.54
C TYR A 213 8.48 28.90 7.08
N ALA A 214 9.35 29.77 6.59
CA ALA A 214 9.73 29.84 5.18
C ALA A 214 10.20 28.50 4.58
N ASP A 215 10.79 27.64 5.41
CA ASP A 215 11.30 26.34 4.95
C ASP A 215 10.24 25.23 4.98
N HIS A 216 9.22 25.34 5.81
CA HIS A 216 8.22 24.28 5.99
C HIS A 216 7.34 24.03 4.75
N PRO A 217 6.89 25.05 3.99
CA PRO A 217 6.09 24.82 2.78
C PRO A 217 6.82 24.09 1.66
N ASN A 218 8.13 23.96 1.75
CA ASN A 218 8.95 23.30 0.74
C ASN A 218 9.25 21.83 1.03
N ILE A 219 8.87 21.33 2.20
CA ILE A 219 9.18 19.96 2.64
C ILE A 219 8.45 18.92 1.81
N LEU A 220 7.17 19.19 1.48
CA LEU A 220 6.28 18.28 0.77
C LEU A 220 5.72 18.94 -0.51
N ASN A 221 6.57 19.57 -1.32
CA ASN A 221 6.15 20.41 -2.43
C ASN A 221 6.32 19.78 -3.82
N ASN A 222 7.01 18.67 -3.95
CA ASN A 222 7.11 17.96 -5.23
C ASN A 222 5.97 16.95 -5.41
N GLU A 223 5.72 16.57 -6.65
CA GLU A 223 4.60 15.69 -7.02
C GLU A 223 4.60 14.36 -6.24
N GLN A 224 5.78 13.78 -6.02
CA GLN A 224 5.90 12.54 -5.25
C GLN A 224 5.57 12.71 -3.76
N ASP A 225 5.85 13.89 -3.21
CA ASP A 225 5.64 14.16 -1.78
C ASP A 225 4.20 14.61 -1.49
N LEU A 226 3.44 15.06 -2.49
CA LEU A 226 2.02 15.41 -2.32
C LEU A 226 1.19 14.25 -1.80
N LYS A 227 1.55 13.01 -2.13
CA LYS A 227 0.90 11.82 -1.56
C LYS A 227 1.12 11.69 -0.05
N TYR A 228 2.29 12.09 0.46
CA TYR A 228 2.56 12.11 1.91
C TYR A 228 1.82 13.24 2.61
N PHE A 229 1.66 14.38 1.94
CA PHE A 229 0.81 15.45 2.45
C PHE A 229 -0.67 15.02 2.53
N LYS A 230 -1.17 14.34 1.50
CA LYS A 230 -2.49 13.71 1.53
C LYS A 230 -2.60 12.68 2.65
N LEU A 231 -1.62 11.80 2.81
CA LEU A 231 -1.60 10.80 3.87
C LEU A 231 -1.65 11.43 5.27
N LEU A 232 -0.94 12.54 5.49
CA LEU A 232 -0.99 13.31 6.72
C LEU A 232 -2.40 13.85 7.00
N LYS A 233 -3.05 14.44 5.99
CA LYS A 233 -4.43 14.93 6.11
C LYS A 233 -5.42 13.80 6.40
N ASP A 234 -5.26 12.67 5.74
CA ASP A 234 -6.14 11.51 5.93
C ASP A 234 -5.98 10.91 7.34
N TRP A 235 -4.75 10.81 7.86
CA TRP A 235 -4.53 10.42 9.24
C TRP A 235 -5.27 11.32 10.23
N ILE A 236 -5.19 12.63 10.03
CA ILE A 236 -5.90 13.61 10.90
C ILE A 236 -7.41 13.42 10.78
N ASN A 237 -7.94 13.35 9.55
CA ASN A 237 -9.37 13.23 9.30
C ASN A 237 -9.97 11.92 9.84
N HIS A 238 -9.17 10.86 9.96
CA HIS A 238 -9.57 9.60 10.59
C HIS A 238 -9.30 9.56 12.11
N GLY A 239 -9.16 10.73 12.73
CA GLY A 239 -9.11 10.88 14.17
C GLY A 239 -7.72 10.94 14.76
N ALA A 240 -6.67 11.07 13.95
CA ALA A 240 -5.27 11.20 14.37
C ALA A 240 -4.86 10.19 15.45
N LYS A 241 -5.13 8.89 15.21
CA LYS A 241 -4.79 7.81 16.15
C LYS A 241 -3.29 7.57 16.19
N GLU A 242 -2.79 7.15 17.37
CA GLU A 242 -1.40 6.73 17.55
C GLU A 242 -1.10 5.37 16.93
#